data_a4ac11cef124f745ae9dd150fe374a50
#
_entry.id   a4ac11cef124f745ae9dd150fe374a50
#
_cell.length_a   1.000
_cell.length_b   1.000
_cell.length_c   1.000
_cell.angle_alpha   90.00
_cell.angle_beta   90.00
_cell.angle_gamma   90.00
#
_symmetry.space_group_name_H-M   'P 1'
#
loop_
_entity.id
_entity.type
_entity.pdbx_description
1 polymer ?
#
loop_
_entity_poly.entity_id
_entity_poly.type
_entity_poly.pdbx_seq_one_letter_code
_entity_poly.pdbx_strand_id
1 'polypeptide(L)'
;MFKINRKLEYALIALKHMSHKHQGQLTSAKEVCDIYHTPFDPTSRVLQIMNQHGVLKAEHGAHGGYQVVKDLSKISLAELNDWITGPIEIASCFHGDYSHCELTGSCSVIGPMLNLNSEIAKLFRTIMITDLVQSKHQDEKMIKAKPFALAKGLNESAEDTHE
;
A
#
# COMPACT_ATOMS: atom_id res chain seq x y z
N MET A 1 12.66 5.47 8.00
CA MET A 1 11.32 5.12 8.50
C MET A 1 10.56 4.45 7.37
N PHE A 2 10.14 3.19 7.52
CA PHE A 2 9.34 2.47 6.52
C PHE A 2 7.98 3.17 6.34
N LYS A 3 7.65 3.54 5.12
CA LYS A 3 6.37 4.18 4.77
C LYS A 3 5.80 3.52 3.53
N ILE A 4 4.51 3.27 3.54
CA ILE A 4 3.77 2.92 2.34
C ILE A 4 3.78 4.12 1.40
N ASN A 5 3.99 3.87 0.11
CA ASN A 5 4.01 4.94 -0.89
C ASN A 5 2.62 5.58 -1.01
N ARG A 6 2.57 6.91 -1.04
CA ARG A 6 1.32 7.68 -1.19
C ARG A 6 0.49 7.29 -2.41
N LYS A 7 1.13 6.87 -3.50
CA LYS A 7 0.40 6.39 -4.69
C LYS A 7 -0.37 5.11 -4.41
N LEU A 8 0.20 4.19 -3.61
CA LEU A 8 -0.49 2.97 -3.18
C LEU A 8 -1.68 3.30 -2.25
N GLU A 9 -1.51 4.28 -1.34
CA GLU A 9 -2.62 4.77 -0.50
C GLU A 9 -3.76 5.31 -1.38
N TYR A 10 -3.47 6.11 -2.41
CA TYR A 10 -4.50 6.65 -3.32
C TYR A 10 -5.23 5.55 -4.11
N ALA A 11 -4.50 4.51 -4.53
CA ALA A 11 -5.12 3.35 -5.18
C ALA A 11 -6.10 2.62 -4.24
N LEU A 12 -5.70 2.36 -2.99
CA LEU A 12 -6.55 1.72 -1.99
C LEU A 12 -7.78 2.57 -1.65
N ILE A 13 -7.63 3.89 -1.51
CA ILE A 13 -8.73 4.84 -1.30
C ILE A 13 -9.72 4.76 -2.47
N ALA A 14 -9.24 4.81 -3.70
CA ALA A 14 -10.09 4.73 -4.89
C ALA A 14 -10.83 3.39 -4.98
N LEU A 15 -10.14 2.27 -4.75
CA LEU A 15 -10.75 0.94 -4.75
C LEU A 15 -11.78 0.79 -3.62
N LYS A 16 -11.50 1.30 -2.42
CA LYS A 16 -12.46 1.33 -1.31
C LYS A 16 -13.70 2.14 -1.69
N HIS A 17 -13.54 3.32 -2.27
CA HIS A 17 -14.65 4.14 -2.73
C HIS A 17 -15.51 3.41 -3.77
N MET A 18 -14.87 2.81 -4.77
CA MET A 18 -15.59 2.05 -5.82
C MET A 18 -16.28 0.80 -5.29
N SER A 19 -15.72 0.14 -4.27
CA SER A 19 -16.31 -1.08 -3.68
C SER A 19 -17.64 -0.81 -2.95
N HIS A 20 -17.91 0.43 -2.56
CA HIS A 20 -19.17 0.85 -1.94
C HIS A 20 -20.22 1.34 -2.96
N LYS A 21 -19.86 1.46 -4.22
CA LYS A 21 -20.79 1.85 -5.28
C LYS A 21 -21.59 0.66 -5.81
N HIS A 22 -22.76 0.94 -6.33
CA HIS A 22 -23.55 -0.07 -7.03
C HIS A 22 -22.86 -0.45 -8.35
N GLN A 23 -23.13 -1.69 -8.77
CA GLN A 23 -22.59 -2.21 -10.04
C GLN A 23 -23.02 -1.30 -11.21
N GLY A 24 -22.06 -0.91 -12.04
CA GLY A 24 -22.27 -0.01 -13.19
C GLY A 24 -22.10 1.49 -12.88
N GLN A 25 -21.94 1.88 -11.61
CA GLN A 25 -21.62 3.27 -11.28
C GLN A 25 -20.15 3.57 -11.51
N LEU A 26 -19.90 4.57 -12.36
CA LEU A 26 -18.55 5.02 -12.65
C LEU A 26 -18.02 5.97 -11.56
N THR A 27 -16.70 5.96 -11.39
CA THR A 27 -15.98 6.86 -10.49
C THR A 27 -14.94 7.63 -11.27
N SER A 28 -15.02 8.95 -11.28
CA SER A 28 -14.00 9.78 -11.90
C SER A 28 -12.83 10.06 -10.94
N ALA A 29 -11.64 10.37 -11.48
CA ALA A 29 -10.51 10.83 -10.66
C ALA A 29 -10.86 12.08 -9.86
N LYS A 30 -11.60 13.01 -10.47
CA LYS A 30 -12.06 14.24 -9.81
C LYS A 30 -12.94 13.94 -8.60
N GLU A 31 -13.87 13.01 -8.71
CA GLU A 31 -14.74 12.59 -7.59
C GLU A 31 -13.92 12.09 -6.41
N VAL A 32 -12.93 11.21 -6.64
CA VAL A 32 -12.04 10.72 -5.58
C VAL A 32 -11.26 11.87 -4.94
N CYS A 33 -10.74 12.80 -5.74
CA CYS A 33 -9.98 13.94 -5.23
C CYS A 33 -10.85 14.88 -4.39
N ASP A 34 -12.07 15.17 -4.84
CA ASP A 34 -12.98 16.08 -4.16
C ASP A 34 -13.43 15.50 -2.79
N ILE A 35 -13.67 14.18 -2.71
CA ILE A 35 -14.13 13.52 -1.48
C ILE A 35 -13.00 13.28 -0.49
N TYR A 36 -11.84 12.82 -0.96
CA TYR A 36 -10.74 12.36 -0.09
C TYR A 36 -9.56 13.34 -0.02
N HIS A 37 -9.68 14.50 -0.65
CA HIS A 37 -8.65 15.55 -0.71
C HIS A 37 -7.28 15.03 -1.21
N THR A 38 -7.31 14.10 -2.17
CA THR A 38 -6.11 13.57 -2.81
C THR A 38 -5.69 14.46 -4.00
N PRO A 39 -4.37 14.58 -4.29
CA PRO A 39 -3.91 15.34 -5.45
C PRO A 39 -4.37 14.69 -6.76
N PHE A 40 -4.81 15.49 -7.74
CA PHE A 40 -5.41 15.00 -8.98
C PHE A 40 -4.44 14.15 -9.83
N ASP A 41 -3.24 14.66 -10.10
CA ASP A 41 -2.30 14.01 -11.01
C ASP A 41 -1.89 12.60 -10.55
N PRO A 42 -1.41 12.39 -9.30
CA PRO A 42 -1.07 11.06 -8.84
C PRO A 42 -2.30 10.15 -8.70
N THR A 43 -3.47 10.67 -8.33
CA THR A 43 -4.72 9.90 -8.27
C THR A 43 -5.14 9.43 -9.66
N SER A 44 -5.17 10.34 -10.64
CA SER A 44 -5.46 10.00 -12.04
C SER A 44 -4.47 8.96 -12.57
N ARG A 45 -3.18 9.12 -12.26
CA ARG A 45 -2.15 8.17 -12.71
C ARG A 45 -2.34 6.76 -12.15
N VAL A 46 -2.67 6.62 -10.88
CA VAL A 46 -2.90 5.28 -10.30
C VAL A 46 -4.16 4.63 -10.87
N LEU A 47 -5.23 5.38 -11.16
CA LEU A 47 -6.42 4.87 -11.83
C LEU A 47 -6.08 4.35 -13.25
N GLN A 48 -5.25 5.09 -14.00
CA GLN A 48 -4.77 4.64 -15.32
C GLN A 48 -3.94 3.36 -15.23
N ILE A 49 -3.04 3.25 -14.25
CA ILE A 49 -2.22 2.04 -14.03
C ILE A 49 -3.14 0.85 -13.72
N MET A 50 -4.10 1.01 -12.81
CA MET A 50 -5.04 -0.06 -12.47
C MET A 50 -5.91 -0.48 -13.67
N ASN A 51 -6.27 0.47 -14.55
CA ASN A 51 -6.96 0.16 -15.80
C ASN A 51 -6.07 -0.63 -16.76
N GLN A 52 -4.79 -0.27 -16.92
CA GLN A 52 -3.82 -1.00 -17.75
C GLN A 52 -3.63 -2.45 -17.29
N HIS A 53 -3.68 -2.71 -15.97
CA HIS A 53 -3.59 -4.05 -15.40
C HIS A 53 -4.94 -4.79 -15.30
N GLY A 54 -6.00 -4.22 -15.87
CA GLY A 54 -7.32 -4.84 -15.95
C GLY A 54 -8.04 -4.96 -14.61
N VAL A 55 -7.63 -4.21 -13.58
CA VAL A 55 -8.34 -4.09 -12.31
C VAL A 55 -9.57 -3.22 -12.49
N LEU A 56 -9.40 -2.13 -13.23
CA LEU A 56 -10.45 -1.20 -13.60
C LEU A 56 -10.74 -1.27 -15.10
N LYS A 57 -11.94 -0.87 -15.47
CA LYS A 57 -12.33 -0.55 -16.85
C LYS A 57 -12.69 0.92 -16.93
N ALA A 58 -12.07 1.64 -17.86
CA ALA A 58 -12.41 3.02 -18.14
C ALA A 58 -13.57 3.11 -19.14
N GLU A 59 -14.49 4.04 -18.91
CA GLU A 59 -15.50 4.43 -19.87
C GLU A 59 -15.35 5.92 -20.20
N HIS A 60 -15.36 6.23 -21.51
CA HIS A 60 -15.14 7.57 -22.03
C HIS A 60 -16.46 8.34 -22.15
N GLY A 61 -16.40 9.66 -22.14
CA GLY A 61 -17.54 10.56 -22.36
C GLY A 61 -17.70 11.58 -21.24
N ALA A 62 -18.74 12.42 -21.36
CA ALA A 62 -19.02 13.49 -20.41
C ALA A 62 -19.27 13.00 -18.98
N HIS A 63 -19.79 11.79 -18.84
CA HIS A 63 -20.01 11.08 -17.57
C HIS A 63 -19.08 9.87 -17.42
N GLY A 64 -17.92 9.89 -18.08
CA GLY A 64 -16.93 8.84 -18.04
C GLY A 64 -16.29 8.67 -16.67
N GLY A 65 -15.59 7.54 -16.50
CA GLY A 65 -14.91 7.20 -15.25
C GLY A 65 -14.40 5.77 -15.27
N TYR A 66 -14.22 5.23 -14.10
CA TYR A 66 -13.68 3.90 -13.89
C TYR A 66 -14.65 3.06 -13.06
N GLN A 67 -14.70 1.76 -13.32
CA GLN A 67 -15.37 0.76 -12.49
C GLN A 67 -14.44 -0.43 -12.24
N VAL A 68 -14.56 -1.06 -11.09
CA VAL A 68 -13.84 -2.30 -10.76
C VAL A 68 -14.43 -3.43 -11.58
N VAL A 69 -13.59 -4.17 -12.32
CA VAL A 69 -13.98 -5.32 -13.13
C VAL A 69 -13.30 -6.61 -12.71
N LYS A 70 -12.21 -6.53 -11.95
CA LYS A 70 -11.47 -7.69 -11.46
C LYS A 70 -11.88 -8.01 -10.03
N ASP A 71 -11.90 -9.29 -9.69
CA ASP A 71 -12.14 -9.76 -8.34
C ASP A 71 -10.99 -9.37 -7.42
N LEU A 72 -11.23 -8.45 -6.48
CA LEU A 72 -10.24 -7.91 -5.56
C LEU A 72 -9.73 -8.96 -4.55
N SER A 73 -10.45 -10.07 -4.36
CA SER A 73 -9.99 -11.19 -3.53
C SER A 73 -8.87 -12.02 -4.17
N LYS A 74 -8.61 -11.78 -5.47
CA LYS A 74 -7.55 -12.43 -6.25
C LYS A 74 -6.36 -11.53 -6.55
N ILE A 75 -6.31 -10.36 -5.94
CA ILE A 75 -5.22 -9.40 -6.10
C ILE A 75 -4.59 -9.20 -4.71
N SER A 76 -3.31 -9.53 -4.58
CA SER A 76 -2.55 -9.25 -3.37
C SER A 76 -2.09 -7.80 -3.31
N LEU A 77 -1.81 -7.33 -2.09
CA LEU A 77 -1.21 -6.01 -1.88
C LEU A 77 0.16 -5.91 -2.57
N ALA A 78 0.92 -7.03 -2.66
CA ALA A 78 2.18 -7.06 -3.37
C ALA A 78 2.00 -6.77 -4.86
N GLU A 79 1.06 -7.43 -5.54
CA GLU A 79 0.79 -7.19 -6.96
C GLU A 79 0.36 -5.75 -7.22
N LEU A 80 -0.54 -5.20 -6.41
CA LEU A 80 -0.96 -3.80 -6.55
C LEU A 80 0.23 -2.84 -6.34
N ASN A 81 1.08 -3.12 -5.35
CA ASN A 81 2.29 -2.34 -5.12
C ASN A 81 3.24 -2.39 -6.31
N ASP A 82 3.52 -3.59 -6.83
CA ASP A 82 4.43 -3.79 -7.96
C ASP A 82 4.00 -3.01 -9.21
N TRP A 83 2.71 -2.97 -9.49
CA TRP A 83 2.17 -2.19 -10.62
C TRP A 83 2.30 -0.68 -10.43
N ILE A 84 2.15 -0.19 -9.20
CA ILE A 84 2.09 1.26 -8.92
C ILE A 84 3.46 1.86 -8.62
N THR A 85 4.29 1.15 -7.87
CA THR A 85 5.54 1.68 -7.33
C THR A 85 6.76 0.83 -7.64
N GLY A 86 6.57 -0.38 -8.17
CA GLY A 86 7.61 -1.39 -8.33
C GLY A 86 7.73 -2.30 -7.11
N PRO A 87 8.72 -3.19 -7.10
CA PRO A 87 8.93 -4.16 -6.05
C PRO A 87 9.15 -3.50 -4.67
N ILE A 88 8.83 -4.27 -3.61
CA ILE A 88 9.04 -3.80 -2.24
C ILE A 88 10.53 -3.82 -1.94
N GLU A 89 11.08 -2.65 -1.65
CA GLU A 89 12.47 -2.45 -1.31
C GLU A 89 12.58 -1.59 -0.05
N ILE A 90 13.11 -2.19 1.02
CA ILE A 90 13.23 -1.50 2.33
C ILE A 90 14.56 -0.77 2.50
N ALA A 91 15.50 -0.99 1.60
CA ALA A 91 16.80 -0.33 1.60
C ALA A 91 17.28 -0.10 0.17
N SER A 92 18.06 0.96 -0.02
CA SER A 92 18.58 1.37 -1.32
C SER A 92 19.50 0.34 -2.00
N CYS A 93 20.08 -0.59 -1.24
CA CYS A 93 20.92 -1.66 -1.77
C CYS A 93 20.14 -2.74 -2.55
N PHE A 94 18.78 -2.68 -2.59
CA PHE A 94 17.97 -3.66 -3.33
C PHE A 94 17.60 -3.21 -4.75
N HIS A 95 17.95 -1.98 -5.15
CA HIS A 95 17.74 -1.48 -6.51
C HIS A 95 18.69 -2.13 -7.52
N GLY A 96 18.45 -3.39 -7.86
CA GLY A 96 18.99 -4.09 -9.05
C GLY A 96 20.51 -4.26 -9.20
N ASP A 97 21.28 -3.25 -8.89
CA ASP A 97 22.72 -3.34 -8.72
C ASP A 97 23.09 -2.75 -7.35
N TYR A 98 23.99 -3.41 -6.67
CA TYR A 98 24.50 -2.95 -5.37
C TYR A 98 25.37 -1.68 -5.48
N SER A 99 25.48 -1.08 -6.67
CA SER A 99 26.35 0.07 -6.96
C SER A 99 25.95 1.35 -6.24
N HIS A 100 24.69 1.46 -5.82
CA HIS A 100 24.17 2.64 -5.12
C HIS A 100 24.41 2.66 -3.61
N CYS A 101 25.03 1.60 -3.05
CA CYS A 101 25.37 1.56 -1.65
C CYS A 101 26.88 1.60 -1.43
N GLU A 102 27.38 2.67 -0.85
CA GLU A 102 28.82 2.85 -0.56
C GLU A 102 29.40 1.75 0.36
N LEU A 103 28.55 1.06 1.12
CA LEU A 103 28.92 0.01 2.06
C LEU A 103 28.88 -1.40 1.48
N THR A 104 28.55 -1.59 0.20
CA THR A 104 28.29 -2.91 -0.40
C THR A 104 29.44 -3.91 -0.16
N GLY A 105 30.70 -3.47 -0.26
CA GLY A 105 31.86 -4.34 -0.06
C GLY A 105 32.19 -4.69 1.38
N SER A 106 31.63 -3.96 2.37
CA SER A 106 31.94 -4.10 3.80
C SER A 106 30.71 -4.27 4.69
N CYS A 107 29.51 -4.33 4.10
CA CYS A 107 28.26 -4.39 4.83
C CYS A 107 28.04 -5.74 5.51
N SER A 108 28.17 -5.79 6.84
CA SER A 108 27.94 -7.00 7.63
C SER A 108 26.47 -7.41 7.80
N VAL A 109 25.53 -6.51 7.44
CA VAL A 109 24.07 -6.72 7.64
C VAL A 109 23.30 -6.96 6.34
N ILE A 110 23.98 -7.07 5.19
CA ILE A 110 23.31 -7.24 3.90
C ILE A 110 22.43 -8.51 3.87
N GLY A 111 22.93 -9.63 4.37
CA GLY A 111 22.18 -10.90 4.43
C GLY A 111 20.91 -10.81 5.31
N PRO A 112 21.01 -10.37 6.57
CA PRO A 112 19.83 -10.08 7.40
C PRO A 112 18.83 -9.12 6.76
N MET A 113 19.27 -8.07 6.07
CA MET A 113 18.39 -7.12 5.40
C MET A 113 17.68 -7.74 4.19
N LEU A 114 18.35 -8.58 3.41
CA LEU A 114 17.73 -9.35 2.32
C LEU A 114 16.61 -10.27 2.87
N ASN A 115 16.87 -10.97 3.97
CA ASN A 115 15.87 -11.80 4.61
C ASN A 115 14.67 -10.97 5.09
N LEU A 116 14.90 -9.84 5.74
CA LEU A 116 13.85 -8.94 6.18
C LEU A 116 13.00 -8.43 5.01
N ASN A 117 13.62 -8.02 3.91
CA ASN A 117 12.91 -7.60 2.70
C ASN A 117 12.01 -8.72 2.15
N SER A 118 12.55 -9.95 2.12
CA SER A 118 11.79 -11.13 1.68
C SER A 118 10.57 -11.41 2.56
N GLU A 119 10.71 -11.31 3.90
CA GLU A 119 9.60 -11.51 4.82
C GLU A 119 8.50 -10.43 4.66
N ILE A 120 8.89 -9.16 4.47
CA ILE A 120 7.94 -8.09 4.18
C ILE A 120 7.22 -8.34 2.84
N ALA A 121 7.95 -8.73 1.80
CA ALA A 121 7.35 -9.07 0.52
C ALA A 121 6.38 -10.27 0.62
N LYS A 122 6.71 -11.29 1.42
CA LYS A 122 5.79 -12.42 1.71
C LYS A 122 4.53 -11.93 2.41
N LEU A 123 4.66 -11.07 3.44
CA LEU A 123 3.51 -10.49 4.12
C LEU A 123 2.58 -9.76 3.15
N PHE A 124 3.12 -8.94 2.26
CA PHE A 124 2.30 -8.22 1.26
C PHE A 124 1.57 -9.16 0.29
N ARG A 125 2.14 -10.34 0.00
CA ARG A 125 1.47 -11.38 -0.84
C ARG A 125 0.31 -12.07 -0.13
N THR A 126 0.32 -12.13 1.21
CA THR A 126 -0.78 -12.76 1.98
C THR A 126 -1.97 -11.83 2.18
N ILE A 127 -1.78 -10.52 2.04
CA ILE A 127 -2.85 -9.53 2.22
C ILE A 127 -3.57 -9.34 0.89
N MET A 128 -4.85 -9.66 0.82
CA MET A 128 -5.66 -9.43 -0.37
C MET A 128 -6.28 -8.03 -0.34
N ILE A 129 -6.46 -7.44 -1.51
CA ILE A 129 -7.02 -6.07 -1.61
C ILE A 129 -8.43 -6.02 -1.02
N THR A 130 -9.22 -7.08 -1.19
CA THR A 130 -10.56 -7.18 -0.59
C THR A 130 -10.54 -6.99 0.93
N ASP A 131 -9.52 -7.50 1.63
CA ASP A 131 -9.42 -7.42 3.09
C ASP A 131 -9.21 -5.98 3.57
N LEU A 132 -8.53 -5.16 2.74
CA LEU A 132 -8.27 -3.76 3.04
C LEU A 132 -9.44 -2.84 2.68
N VAL A 133 -10.19 -3.16 1.60
CA VAL A 133 -11.27 -2.29 1.11
C VAL A 133 -12.63 -2.64 1.68
N GLN A 134 -12.86 -3.89 2.11
CA GLN A 134 -14.14 -4.34 2.66
C GLN A 134 -14.17 -4.39 4.20
N SER A 135 -13.09 -4.01 4.88
CA SER A 135 -13.08 -3.96 6.34
C SER A 135 -14.21 -3.04 6.83
N LYS A 136 -15.25 -3.67 7.41
CA LYS A 136 -16.42 -2.96 7.95
C LYS A 136 -15.98 -2.15 9.18
N HIS A 137 -16.10 -0.82 9.08
CA HIS A 137 -16.25 0.13 10.21
C HIS A 137 -15.49 -0.16 11.53
N GLN A 138 -14.19 -0.34 11.48
CA GLN A 138 -13.32 -0.05 12.64
C GLN A 138 -12.72 1.37 12.56
N ASP A 139 -12.90 2.05 11.43
CA ASP A 139 -12.21 3.29 11.11
C ASP A 139 -12.59 4.44 12.07
N GLU A 140 -13.86 4.58 12.47
CA GLU A 140 -14.28 5.68 13.36
C GLU A 140 -13.81 5.52 14.83
N LYS A 141 -13.66 4.28 15.31
CA LYS A 141 -13.16 4.03 16.69
C LYS A 141 -11.65 4.14 16.76
N MET A 142 -10.92 3.76 15.71
CA MET A 142 -9.46 3.82 15.69
C MET A 142 -8.92 5.24 15.44
N ILE A 143 -9.62 6.08 14.67
CA ILE A 143 -9.23 7.48 14.44
C ILE A 143 -9.39 8.30 15.74
N LYS A 144 -10.35 7.93 16.60
CA LYS A 144 -10.56 8.56 17.92
C LYS A 144 -9.69 7.99 19.05
N ALA A 145 -9.10 6.82 18.85
CA ALA A 145 -8.09 6.28 19.76
C ALA A 145 -6.76 6.98 19.48
N LYS A 146 -6.20 7.64 20.50
CA LYS A 146 -4.92 8.34 20.45
C LYS A 146 -3.85 7.49 19.75
N PRO A 147 -2.94 8.08 18.95
CA PRO A 147 -1.93 7.33 18.23
C PRO A 147 -1.06 6.53 19.20
N PHE A 148 -1.13 5.23 19.03
CA PHE A 148 -0.10 4.23 19.26
C PHE A 148 0.71 4.29 20.56
N ALA A 149 0.15 3.70 21.64
CA ALA A 149 0.88 3.33 22.87
C ALA A 149 1.46 1.90 22.74
N LEU A 150 2.30 1.64 21.73
CA LEU A 150 2.94 0.31 21.53
C LEU A 150 4.46 0.33 21.81
N ALA A 151 4.94 1.35 22.52
CA ALA A 151 6.36 1.47 22.88
C ALA A 151 6.64 1.44 24.39
N LYS A 152 5.74 0.89 25.23
CA LYS A 152 5.98 0.80 26.68
C LYS A 152 6.06 -0.61 27.24
N GLY A 153 6.28 -1.63 26.41
CA GLY A 153 6.30 -3.04 26.86
C GLY A 153 7.64 -3.79 26.70
N LEU A 154 8.73 -3.12 26.39
CA LEU A 154 10.02 -3.81 26.14
C LEU A 154 11.21 -3.36 27.02
N ASN A 155 10.96 -2.62 28.11
CA ASN A 155 12.05 -2.13 28.98
C ASN A 155 11.89 -2.49 30.46
N GLU A 156 11.21 -3.59 30.81
CA GLU A 156 11.18 -4.10 32.19
C GLU A 156 11.58 -5.58 32.22
N SER A 157 12.81 -5.91 31.82
CA SER A 157 13.44 -7.17 32.19
C SER A 157 14.96 -7.18 31.93
N ALA A 158 15.69 -6.18 32.43
CA ALA A 158 17.15 -6.22 32.42
C ALA A 158 17.73 -5.35 33.56
N GLU A 159 17.22 -5.52 34.78
CA GLU A 159 17.93 -5.14 36.01
C GLU A 159 17.50 -6.13 37.08
N ASP A 160 18.32 -7.14 37.28
CA ASP A 160 18.59 -7.83 38.56
C ASP A 160 19.37 -9.11 38.27
N THR A 161 20.69 -8.99 38.27
CA THR A 161 21.62 -10.01 38.78
C THR A 161 23.03 -9.45 38.76
N HIS A 162 23.39 -8.76 39.83
CA HIS A 162 24.79 -8.70 40.31
C HIS A 162 24.74 -8.48 41.83
N GLU A 163 24.81 -9.58 42.56
CA GLU A 163 25.54 -9.77 43.83
C GLU A 163 26.34 -11.03 43.74
#